data_39d8e1c8cd899f36b00605005ec32e7e
#
_entry.id   39d8e1c8cd899f36b00605005ec32e7e
#
_cell.length_a   1.000
_cell.length_b   1.000
_cell.length_c   1.000
_cell.angle_alpha   90.00
_cell.angle_beta   90.00
_cell.angle_gamma   90.00
#
_symmetry.space_group_name_H-M   'P 1'
#
loop_
_entity.id
_entity.type
_entity.pdbx_description
1 polymer ?
#
loop_
_entity_poly.entity_id
_entity_poly.type
_entity_poly.pdbx_seq_one_letter_code
_entity_poly.pdbx_strand_id
1 'polypeptide(L)'
;MTVDRRRARRRLAALGGVLCGLVLVLLGPATPASAHAVLVGSDPAGGTIVPDAPNRVTLTFSESVQLLAGKIQVLAPDGSRADQGEPQSSGNTVTIPLRSGGGRGTYLVSYRVLSVDSHPVAGTLTYSVGAASAPPGEDAIAESVDPVVRTLIPIGKYLGYAGLVLLIGPVLVLSLLWPHRLSRVGPARVVWTGIGLILASTLLGLWLQAPYATGSGLFEVSLRDLQDVLGSTFGAVMLVRLGVICAAALLLRPLLQGSADEQSTTDLALLGVLGVAALATWPLTGHPSASPVPGVSVVVDAGHLSSMAVWLGGLVMLVAFLLPRADERELGAILPIWSRWAFTAVGALVLAGVVQALIEVASFSGLVNSTYGRLILVKSALVAAAIGVAALSRRMVLAKTGPHRLRRAVLVELGITAIVLGVTSALVQIPPPRTAEAAEVGPTSTTVSQTLTSGTTTLQVDIFPAAVGNNSLHLYAYTPDNKPLPVVEWTASAALPAKNIEPIEVPLLRITDFHAIGDVALPQAGDWALRFTVRTSDIDRATLTMTASIT
;
A
#
# COMPACT_ATOMS: atom_id res chain seq x y z
N MET A 1 -13.60 46.87 -5.04
CA MET A 1 -14.31 45.64 -4.52
C MET A 1 -14.72 44.61 -5.59
N THR A 2 -14.77 44.94 -6.89
CA THR A 2 -15.22 44.02 -7.96
C THR A 2 -14.16 43.06 -8.51
N VAL A 3 -12.88 43.44 -8.47
CA VAL A 3 -11.75 42.64 -9.00
C VAL A 3 -11.45 41.41 -8.09
N ASP A 4 -11.64 41.55 -6.80
CA ASP A 4 -11.35 40.49 -5.82
C ASP A 4 -12.38 39.36 -5.89
N ARG A 5 -13.65 39.67 -6.15
CA ARG A 5 -14.73 38.67 -6.33
C ARG A 5 -14.54 37.85 -7.62
N ARG A 6 -14.00 38.42 -8.68
CA ARG A 6 -13.71 37.70 -9.94
C ARG A 6 -12.53 36.73 -9.78
N ARG A 7 -11.49 37.12 -9.03
CA ARG A 7 -10.33 36.25 -8.73
C ARG A 7 -10.74 35.10 -7.81
N ALA A 8 -11.59 35.36 -6.79
CA ALA A 8 -12.12 34.31 -5.91
C ALA A 8 -12.99 33.30 -6.67
N ARG A 9 -13.88 33.77 -7.56
CA ARG A 9 -14.72 32.88 -8.41
C ARG A 9 -13.88 32.03 -9.37
N ARG A 10 -12.81 32.59 -9.99
CA ARG A 10 -11.90 31.82 -10.85
C ARG A 10 -11.12 30.76 -10.06
N ARG A 11 -10.70 31.04 -8.82
CA ARG A 11 -10.03 30.07 -7.94
C ARG A 11 -10.98 28.95 -7.50
N LEU A 12 -12.21 29.28 -7.16
CA LEU A 12 -13.26 28.29 -6.83
C LEU A 12 -13.62 27.42 -8.04
N ALA A 13 -13.72 28.00 -9.24
CA ALA A 13 -13.97 27.26 -10.46
C ALA A 13 -12.80 26.33 -10.83
N ALA A 14 -11.55 26.78 -10.64
CA ALA A 14 -10.37 25.95 -10.86
C ALA A 14 -10.29 24.79 -9.85
N LEU A 15 -10.56 25.05 -8.56
CA LEU A 15 -10.65 24.00 -7.53
C LEU A 15 -11.78 23.02 -7.83
N GLY A 16 -12.96 23.51 -8.24
CA GLY A 16 -14.07 22.66 -8.66
C GLY A 16 -13.74 21.80 -9.89
N GLY A 17 -13.02 22.35 -10.87
CA GLY A 17 -12.55 21.62 -12.06
C GLY A 17 -11.53 20.51 -11.70
N VAL A 18 -10.58 20.81 -10.81
CA VAL A 18 -9.62 19.82 -10.32
C VAL A 18 -10.33 18.73 -9.52
N LEU A 19 -11.27 19.08 -8.65
CA LEU A 19 -12.06 18.12 -7.87
C LEU A 19 -12.90 17.21 -8.78
N CYS A 20 -13.54 17.79 -9.78
CA CYS A 20 -14.35 17.05 -10.76
C CYS A 20 -13.50 16.14 -11.63
N GLY A 21 -12.31 16.60 -12.05
CA GLY A 21 -11.32 15.78 -12.75
C GLY A 21 -10.80 14.62 -11.91
N LEU A 22 -10.52 14.85 -10.63
CA LEU A 22 -10.10 13.82 -9.68
C LEU A 22 -11.18 12.76 -9.45
N VAL A 23 -12.43 13.20 -9.28
CA VAL A 23 -13.61 12.31 -9.14
C VAL A 23 -13.82 11.48 -10.40
N LEU A 24 -13.68 12.07 -11.60
CA LEU A 24 -13.80 11.32 -12.86
C LEU A 24 -12.68 10.27 -13.04
N VAL A 25 -11.46 10.56 -12.58
CA VAL A 25 -10.35 9.59 -12.59
C VAL A 25 -10.61 8.47 -11.58
N LEU A 26 -11.20 8.77 -10.41
CA LEU A 26 -11.54 7.77 -9.38
C LEU A 26 -12.76 6.91 -9.75
N LEU A 27 -13.66 7.40 -10.60
CA LEU A 27 -14.82 6.67 -11.12
C LEU A 27 -14.51 5.88 -12.42
N GLY A 28 -13.31 6.02 -12.97
CA GLY A 28 -12.86 5.20 -14.10
C GLY A 28 -12.75 3.72 -13.70
N PRO A 29 -12.85 2.78 -14.67
CA PRO A 29 -12.69 1.35 -14.38
C PRO A 29 -11.27 1.12 -13.87
N ALA A 30 -11.12 0.96 -12.54
CA ALA A 30 -9.89 0.56 -11.90
C ALA A 30 -9.77 -0.95 -12.01
N THR A 31 -8.73 -1.46 -12.68
CA THR A 31 -8.31 -2.84 -12.48
C THR A 31 -7.93 -3.01 -11.00
N PRO A 32 -8.35 -4.08 -10.33
CA PRO A 32 -7.96 -4.32 -8.95
C PRO A 32 -6.44 -4.47 -8.88
N ALA A 33 -5.74 -3.44 -8.41
CA ALA A 33 -4.33 -3.48 -8.09
C ALA A 33 -4.21 -3.63 -6.57
N SER A 34 -3.52 -4.66 -6.14
CA SER A 34 -3.20 -4.92 -4.74
C SER A 34 -2.02 -4.02 -4.33
N ALA A 35 -2.01 -3.44 -3.13
CA ALA A 35 -0.86 -2.67 -2.63
C ALA A 35 0.22 -3.57 -2.03
N HIS A 36 -0.08 -4.84 -1.82
CA HIS A 36 0.85 -5.90 -1.47
C HIS A 36 0.70 -7.01 -2.49
N ALA A 37 1.81 -7.60 -2.91
CA ALA A 37 1.77 -8.76 -3.75
C ALA A 37 1.01 -9.89 -3.04
N VAL A 38 0.01 -10.44 -3.71
CA VAL A 38 -0.73 -11.62 -3.26
C VAL A 38 -0.46 -12.72 -4.24
N LEU A 39 -0.25 -13.95 -3.78
CA LEU A 39 -0.18 -15.11 -4.66
C LEU A 39 -1.58 -15.38 -5.21
N VAL A 40 -1.78 -15.14 -6.49
CA VAL A 40 -3.08 -15.34 -7.17
C VAL A 40 -3.17 -16.68 -7.89
N GLY A 41 -2.04 -17.38 -8.07
CA GLY A 41 -2.02 -18.70 -8.68
C GLY A 41 -0.65 -19.35 -8.64
N SER A 42 -0.63 -20.66 -8.84
CA SER A 42 0.60 -21.45 -8.99
C SER A 42 0.42 -22.55 -10.03
N ASP A 43 1.51 -22.96 -10.64
CA ASP A 43 1.58 -24.14 -11.51
C ASP A 43 2.79 -24.98 -11.08
N PRO A 44 2.56 -26.20 -10.51
CA PRO A 44 1.27 -26.84 -10.20
C PRO A 44 0.42 -26.02 -9.23
N ALA A 45 -0.91 -26.12 -9.37
CA ALA A 45 -1.83 -25.43 -8.47
C ALA A 45 -1.72 -25.98 -7.05
N GLY A 46 -1.89 -25.10 -6.05
CA GLY A 46 -1.84 -25.51 -4.64
C GLY A 46 -2.86 -26.59 -4.30
N GLY A 47 -2.43 -27.61 -3.55
CA GLY A 47 -3.27 -28.74 -3.14
C GLY A 47 -3.54 -29.80 -4.22
N THR A 48 -3.06 -29.63 -5.45
CA THR A 48 -3.31 -30.56 -6.55
C THR A 48 -2.37 -31.77 -6.55
N ILE A 49 -2.83 -32.86 -7.19
CA ILE A 49 -2.02 -34.05 -7.45
C ILE A 49 -1.72 -34.09 -8.95
N VAL A 50 -0.45 -33.96 -9.31
CA VAL A 50 0.02 -34.09 -10.70
C VAL A 50 0.53 -35.52 -10.94
N PRO A 51 0.32 -36.10 -12.14
CA PRO A 51 0.75 -37.46 -12.44
C PRO A 51 2.28 -37.61 -12.47
N ASP A 52 2.98 -36.64 -13.02
CA ASP A 52 4.42 -36.63 -13.22
C ASP A 52 5.08 -35.44 -12.52
N ALA A 53 6.33 -35.62 -12.09
CA ALA A 53 7.10 -34.56 -11.44
C ALA A 53 7.35 -33.40 -12.44
N PRO A 54 6.92 -32.17 -12.10
CA PRO A 54 7.15 -31.01 -12.96
C PRO A 54 8.64 -30.66 -12.97
N ASN A 55 9.09 -29.99 -14.05
CA ASN A 55 10.46 -29.48 -14.15
C ASN A 55 10.62 -28.06 -13.61
N ARG A 56 9.51 -27.43 -13.20
CA ARG A 56 9.47 -26.09 -12.60
C ARG A 56 8.19 -25.92 -11.78
N VAL A 57 8.24 -24.98 -10.84
CA VAL A 57 7.05 -24.38 -10.21
C VAL A 57 6.96 -22.93 -10.65
N THR A 58 5.77 -22.49 -10.99
CA THR A 58 5.50 -21.09 -11.33
C THR A 58 4.56 -20.51 -10.29
N LEU A 59 4.93 -19.35 -9.72
CA LEU A 59 4.10 -18.58 -8.79
C LEU A 59 3.67 -17.31 -9.50
N THR A 60 2.38 -17.02 -9.55
CA THR A 60 1.84 -15.79 -10.14
C THR A 60 1.28 -14.91 -9.03
N PHE A 61 1.77 -13.68 -8.95
CA PHE A 61 1.36 -12.69 -7.96
C PHE A 61 0.42 -11.64 -8.59
N SER A 62 -0.30 -10.90 -7.75
CA SER A 62 -1.18 -9.80 -8.18
C SER A 62 -0.41 -8.61 -8.77
N GLU A 63 0.89 -8.50 -8.49
CA GLU A 63 1.79 -7.45 -8.97
C GLU A 63 3.22 -7.97 -9.15
N SER A 64 4.10 -7.14 -9.73
CA SER A 64 5.52 -7.47 -9.87
C SER A 64 6.18 -7.63 -8.50
N VAL A 65 7.04 -8.64 -8.36
CA VAL A 65 7.76 -8.92 -7.13
C VAL A 65 9.26 -8.97 -7.34
N GLN A 66 10.01 -8.57 -6.33
CA GLN A 66 11.47 -8.69 -6.29
C GLN A 66 11.85 -9.95 -5.51
N LEU A 67 12.76 -10.75 -6.08
CA LEU A 67 13.27 -11.96 -5.44
C LEU A 67 14.24 -11.61 -4.31
N LEU A 68 14.16 -12.37 -3.22
CA LEU A 68 15.12 -12.35 -2.12
C LEU A 68 15.99 -13.60 -2.21
N ALA A 69 17.30 -13.42 -2.26
CA ALA A 69 18.24 -14.51 -2.46
C ALA A 69 18.09 -15.59 -1.36
N GLY A 70 17.94 -16.85 -1.79
CA GLY A 70 17.83 -18.00 -0.87
C GLY A 70 16.53 -18.09 -0.07
N LYS A 71 15.54 -17.22 -0.33
CA LYS A 71 14.27 -17.16 0.41
C LYS A 71 13.10 -17.81 -0.35
N ILE A 72 13.40 -18.50 -1.44
CA ILE A 72 12.45 -19.34 -2.17
C ILE A 72 13.06 -20.73 -2.25
N GLN A 73 12.28 -21.74 -1.85
CA GLN A 73 12.71 -23.14 -1.86
C GLN A 73 11.55 -24.09 -2.12
N VAL A 74 11.86 -25.22 -2.71
CA VAL A 74 10.93 -26.34 -2.86
C VAL A 74 11.52 -27.55 -2.17
N LEU A 75 10.79 -28.11 -1.20
CA LEU A 75 11.17 -29.32 -0.51
C LEU A 75 10.43 -30.53 -1.12
N ALA A 76 11.18 -31.59 -1.40
CA ALA A 76 10.65 -32.87 -1.82
C ALA A 76 10.01 -33.63 -0.64
N PRO A 77 9.24 -34.70 -0.86
CA PRO A 77 8.58 -35.46 0.20
C PRO A 77 9.52 -36.04 1.27
N ASP A 78 10.79 -36.23 0.93
CA ASP A 78 11.84 -36.69 1.85
C ASP A 78 12.52 -35.55 2.64
N GLY A 79 12.06 -34.30 2.47
CA GLY A 79 12.62 -33.09 3.08
C GLY A 79 13.85 -32.53 2.38
N SER A 80 14.36 -33.17 1.32
CA SER A 80 15.47 -32.64 0.54
C SER A 80 15.05 -31.47 -0.35
N ARG A 81 16.00 -30.57 -0.74
CA ARG A 81 15.71 -29.51 -1.69
C ARG A 81 15.49 -30.06 -3.09
N ALA A 82 14.33 -29.76 -3.67
CA ALA A 82 13.96 -30.14 -5.02
C ALA A 82 14.26 -29.04 -6.07
N ASP A 83 14.41 -27.78 -5.63
CA ASP A 83 14.75 -26.67 -6.52
C ASP A 83 16.20 -26.79 -7.06
N GLN A 84 16.41 -26.29 -8.28
CA GLN A 84 17.69 -26.30 -8.97
C GLN A 84 17.99 -24.92 -9.57
N GLY A 85 19.11 -24.32 -9.15
CA GLY A 85 19.48 -23.00 -9.62
C GLY A 85 18.72 -21.88 -8.89
N GLU A 86 18.81 -20.66 -9.42
CA GLU A 86 18.14 -19.50 -8.85
C GLU A 86 16.76 -19.31 -9.47
N PRO A 87 15.72 -18.97 -8.66
CA PRO A 87 14.42 -18.57 -9.17
C PRO A 87 14.54 -17.35 -10.09
N GLN A 88 13.68 -17.26 -11.09
CA GLN A 88 13.63 -16.14 -12.03
C GLN A 88 12.31 -15.40 -11.92
N SER A 89 12.32 -14.06 -11.89
CA SER A 89 11.10 -13.26 -11.94
C SER A 89 10.95 -12.58 -13.31
N SER A 90 9.72 -12.57 -13.81
CA SER A 90 9.33 -11.85 -15.00
C SER A 90 7.99 -11.16 -14.73
N GLY A 91 8.04 -9.87 -14.45
CA GLY A 91 6.86 -9.12 -14.02
C GLY A 91 6.29 -9.64 -12.72
N ASN A 92 5.06 -10.13 -12.73
CA ASN A 92 4.36 -10.69 -11.57
C ASN A 92 4.53 -12.22 -11.42
N THR A 93 5.34 -12.85 -12.27
CA THR A 93 5.51 -14.30 -12.26
C THR A 93 6.92 -14.68 -11.78
N VAL A 94 6.99 -15.64 -10.87
CA VAL A 94 8.24 -16.23 -10.38
C VAL A 94 8.30 -17.69 -10.82
N THR A 95 9.35 -18.06 -11.53
CA THR A 95 9.60 -19.43 -11.99
C THR A 95 10.75 -20.04 -11.21
N ILE A 96 10.50 -21.20 -10.61
CA ILE A 96 11.45 -21.96 -9.79
C ILE A 96 11.79 -23.25 -10.55
N PRO A 97 13.00 -23.40 -11.11
CA PRO A 97 13.41 -24.64 -11.76
C PRO A 97 13.54 -25.76 -10.74
N LEU A 98 13.11 -26.97 -11.13
CA LEU A 98 13.20 -28.18 -10.30
C LEU A 98 14.17 -29.20 -10.89
N ARG A 99 14.73 -30.04 -10.03
CA ARG A 99 15.54 -31.19 -10.40
C ARG A 99 14.66 -32.24 -11.05
N SER A 100 15.14 -32.84 -12.15
CA SER A 100 14.46 -33.94 -12.82
C SER A 100 14.45 -35.20 -11.96
N GLY A 101 13.37 -36.01 -12.07
CA GLY A 101 13.30 -37.31 -11.38
C GLY A 101 12.85 -37.25 -9.93
N GLY A 102 12.04 -36.25 -9.55
CA GLY A 102 11.47 -36.12 -8.22
C GLY A 102 10.63 -37.33 -7.79
N GLY A 103 10.69 -37.68 -6.51
CA GLY A 103 9.94 -38.79 -5.90
C GLY A 103 8.42 -38.53 -5.85
N ARG A 104 7.63 -39.62 -5.69
CA ARG A 104 6.18 -39.50 -5.45
C ARG A 104 5.91 -39.02 -4.03
N GLY A 105 4.90 -38.16 -3.86
CA GLY A 105 4.49 -37.60 -2.57
C GLY A 105 4.28 -36.09 -2.63
N THR A 106 4.09 -35.48 -1.46
CA THR A 106 3.76 -34.06 -1.33
C THR A 106 5.02 -33.21 -1.24
N TYR A 107 5.11 -32.22 -2.12
CA TYR A 107 6.14 -31.18 -2.16
C TYR A 107 5.65 -29.92 -1.43
N LEU A 108 6.55 -29.23 -0.74
CA LEU A 108 6.30 -27.96 -0.07
C LEU A 108 7.09 -26.86 -0.78
N VAL A 109 6.38 -25.87 -1.30
CA VAL A 109 6.96 -24.64 -1.83
C VAL A 109 6.87 -23.57 -0.77
N SER A 110 8.00 -23.05 -0.32
CA SER A 110 8.08 -21.91 0.58
C SER A 110 8.68 -20.72 -0.17
N TYR A 111 8.04 -19.57 -0.06
CA TYR A 111 8.50 -18.35 -0.73
C TYR A 111 8.46 -17.15 0.19
N ARG A 112 9.43 -16.24 0.00
CA ARG A 112 9.45 -14.90 0.53
C ARG A 112 9.97 -13.97 -0.55
N VAL A 113 9.15 -12.98 -0.92
CA VAL A 113 9.42 -12.01 -1.98
C VAL A 113 9.15 -10.60 -1.45
N LEU A 114 9.64 -9.59 -2.15
CA LEU A 114 9.40 -8.19 -1.82
C LEU A 114 8.42 -7.60 -2.84
N SER A 115 7.35 -7.00 -2.37
CA SER A 115 6.36 -6.34 -3.21
C SER A 115 6.84 -4.95 -3.68
N VAL A 116 6.14 -4.34 -4.64
CA VAL A 116 6.49 -3.00 -5.17
C VAL A 116 6.51 -1.93 -4.08
N ASP A 117 5.66 -2.04 -3.06
CA ASP A 117 5.61 -1.11 -1.93
C ASP A 117 6.67 -1.40 -0.85
N SER A 118 7.62 -2.31 -1.15
CA SER A 118 8.76 -2.69 -0.29
C SER A 118 8.40 -3.49 0.98
N HIS A 119 7.20 -4.08 1.02
CA HIS A 119 6.82 -5.01 2.08
C HIS A 119 7.14 -6.46 1.71
N PRO A 120 7.67 -7.27 2.63
CA PRO A 120 7.90 -8.69 2.39
C PRO A 120 6.56 -9.45 2.40
N VAL A 121 6.41 -10.31 1.40
CA VAL A 121 5.30 -11.25 1.27
C VAL A 121 5.85 -12.66 1.34
N ALA A 122 5.37 -13.43 2.29
CA ALA A 122 5.81 -14.80 2.52
C ALA A 122 4.63 -15.74 2.57
N GLY A 123 4.83 -16.97 2.13
CA GLY A 123 3.82 -18.00 2.17
C GLY A 123 4.36 -19.37 1.83
N THR A 124 3.49 -20.36 1.99
CA THR A 124 3.75 -21.76 1.63
C THR A 124 2.58 -22.30 0.82
N LEU A 125 2.87 -23.21 -0.09
CA LEU A 125 1.87 -24.02 -0.78
C LEU A 125 2.41 -25.43 -0.96
N THR A 126 1.51 -26.38 -1.11
CA THR A 126 1.87 -27.78 -1.38
C THR A 126 1.25 -28.25 -2.69
N TYR A 127 1.92 -29.15 -3.38
CA TYR A 127 1.37 -29.97 -4.46
C TYR A 127 1.92 -31.40 -4.31
N SER A 128 1.26 -32.38 -4.89
CA SER A 128 1.67 -33.79 -4.77
C SER A 128 1.96 -34.38 -6.15
N VAL A 129 2.94 -35.29 -6.20
CA VAL A 129 3.27 -36.06 -7.42
C VAL A 129 2.80 -37.49 -7.23
N GLY A 130 1.88 -37.94 -8.08
CA GLY A 130 1.33 -39.30 -8.12
C GLY A 130 0.44 -39.68 -6.95
N ALA A 131 0.73 -39.26 -5.73
CA ALA A 131 -0.11 -39.51 -4.53
C ALA A 131 0.19 -38.46 -3.46
N ALA A 132 -0.80 -38.09 -2.66
CA ALA A 132 -0.60 -37.23 -1.50
C ALA A 132 0.13 -38.00 -0.37
N SER A 133 1.03 -37.34 0.32
CA SER A 133 1.71 -37.78 1.54
C SER A 133 1.72 -36.65 2.57
N ALA A 134 2.22 -36.90 3.78
CA ALA A 134 2.48 -35.82 4.72
C ALA A 134 3.45 -34.80 4.11
N PRO A 135 3.17 -33.49 4.23
CA PRO A 135 4.08 -32.46 3.71
C PRO A 135 5.41 -32.49 4.48
N PRO A 136 6.55 -32.27 3.82
CA PRO A 136 7.84 -32.20 4.48
C PRO A 136 7.93 -30.92 5.32
N GLY A 137 8.44 -31.03 6.55
CA GLY A 137 8.92 -29.89 7.35
C GLY A 137 7.85 -28.83 7.67
N GLU A 138 6.94 -29.14 8.60
CA GLU A 138 6.04 -28.09 9.15
C GLU A 138 6.79 -26.91 9.77
N ASP A 139 8.08 -27.08 10.11
CA ASP A 139 8.98 -26.05 10.64
C ASP A 139 9.55 -25.11 9.55
N ALA A 140 9.34 -25.38 8.27
CA ALA A 140 9.77 -24.53 7.14
C ALA A 140 8.83 -23.34 6.91
N ILE A 141 8.06 -22.94 7.92
CA ILE A 141 7.15 -21.79 7.88
C ILE A 141 7.99 -20.53 7.63
N ALA A 142 7.53 -19.74 6.68
CA ALA A 142 8.13 -18.46 6.34
C ALA A 142 8.47 -17.64 7.59
N GLU A 143 9.75 -17.39 7.83
CA GLU A 143 10.26 -16.66 9.00
C GLU A 143 9.47 -15.37 9.20
N SER A 144 8.86 -15.20 10.37
CA SER A 144 8.18 -13.96 10.74
C SER A 144 9.19 -12.82 10.87
N VAL A 145 8.74 -11.58 10.66
CA VAL A 145 9.59 -10.41 10.90
C VAL A 145 10.01 -10.35 12.37
N ASP A 146 11.30 -10.18 12.63
CA ASP A 146 11.85 -10.02 13.98
C ASP A 146 11.07 -8.95 14.77
N PRO A 147 10.64 -9.21 16.02
CA PRO A 147 9.83 -8.28 16.82
C PRO A 147 10.49 -6.91 17.05
N VAL A 148 11.84 -6.87 17.18
CA VAL A 148 12.58 -5.61 17.36
C VAL A 148 12.55 -4.80 16.07
N VAL A 149 12.81 -5.44 14.93
CA VAL A 149 12.74 -4.82 13.59
C VAL A 149 11.33 -4.28 13.35
N ARG A 150 10.29 -5.08 13.62
CA ARG A 150 8.88 -4.68 13.49
C ARG A 150 8.54 -3.43 14.32
N THR A 151 9.15 -3.28 15.50
CA THR A 151 8.93 -2.13 16.39
C THR A 151 9.71 -0.90 15.94
N LEU A 152 10.94 -1.07 15.44
CA LEU A 152 11.80 0.05 15.05
C LEU A 152 11.36 0.73 13.74
N ILE A 153 10.71 0.02 12.82
CA ILE A 153 10.24 0.60 11.56
C ILE A 153 9.26 1.77 11.77
N PRO A 154 8.15 1.63 12.52
CA PRO A 154 7.25 2.75 12.77
C PRO A 154 7.92 3.89 13.54
N ILE A 155 8.86 3.59 14.44
CA ILE A 155 9.65 4.63 15.13
C ILE A 155 10.47 5.43 14.11
N GLY A 156 11.17 4.75 13.19
CA GLY A 156 11.90 5.41 12.12
C GLY A 156 11.01 6.29 11.24
N LYS A 157 9.81 5.81 10.88
CA LYS A 157 8.83 6.60 10.11
C LYS A 157 8.33 7.82 10.90
N TYR A 158 8.06 7.66 12.19
CA TYR A 158 7.68 8.77 13.08
C TYR A 158 8.76 9.87 13.10
N LEU A 159 10.04 9.49 13.26
CA LEU A 159 11.15 10.43 13.23
C LEU A 159 11.26 11.17 11.88
N GLY A 160 11.03 10.48 10.78
CA GLY A 160 10.99 11.08 9.44
C GLY A 160 9.87 12.12 9.29
N TYR A 161 8.65 11.81 9.73
CA TYR A 161 7.52 12.75 9.73
C TYR A 161 7.76 13.95 10.66
N ALA A 162 8.27 13.72 11.86
CA ALA A 162 8.66 14.78 12.78
C ALA A 162 9.74 15.68 12.15
N GLY A 163 10.70 15.09 11.46
CA GLY A 163 11.73 15.82 10.71
C GLY A 163 11.14 16.72 9.62
N LEU A 164 10.16 16.25 8.84
CA LEU A 164 9.44 17.07 7.85
C LEU A 164 8.73 18.26 8.49
N VAL A 165 8.05 18.03 9.62
CA VAL A 165 7.38 19.08 10.39
C VAL A 165 8.37 20.15 10.83
N LEU A 166 9.53 19.74 11.39
CA LEU A 166 10.56 20.65 11.89
C LEU A 166 11.41 21.30 10.79
N LEU A 167 11.30 20.83 9.54
CA LEU A 167 11.98 21.41 8.39
C LEU A 167 11.06 22.40 7.63
N ILE A 168 9.93 21.91 7.10
CA ILE A 168 9.14 22.63 6.11
C ILE A 168 8.43 23.85 6.72
N GLY A 169 7.66 23.66 7.78
CA GLY A 169 6.93 24.76 8.42
C GLY A 169 7.84 25.85 8.96
N PRO A 170 8.91 25.53 9.72
CA PRO A 170 9.88 26.53 10.17
C PRO A 170 10.57 27.30 9.05
N VAL A 171 10.97 26.63 7.95
CA VAL A 171 11.57 27.31 6.79
C VAL A 171 10.58 28.30 6.18
N LEU A 172 9.31 27.94 5.99
CA LEU A 172 8.28 28.84 5.46
C LEU A 172 8.02 30.03 6.38
N VAL A 173 7.94 29.80 7.70
CA VAL A 173 7.76 30.90 8.68
C VAL A 173 8.97 31.83 8.68
N LEU A 174 10.20 31.29 8.65
CA LEU A 174 11.44 32.09 8.59
C LEU A 174 11.54 32.92 7.32
N SER A 175 11.08 32.38 6.19
CA SER A 175 11.15 33.06 4.90
C SER A 175 10.10 34.17 4.74
N LEU A 176 8.89 33.97 5.29
CA LEU A 176 7.74 34.80 4.90
C LEU A 176 7.08 35.56 6.05
N LEU A 177 7.27 35.11 7.30
CA LEU A 177 6.56 35.68 8.46
C LEU A 177 7.47 36.09 9.63
N TRP A 178 8.79 35.90 9.50
CA TRP A 178 9.71 36.10 10.61
C TRP A 178 10.04 37.58 10.81
N PRO A 179 9.83 38.15 12.03
CA PRO A 179 10.22 39.53 12.33
C PRO A 179 11.74 39.71 12.26
N HIS A 180 12.19 40.78 11.56
CA HIS A 180 13.62 41.03 11.39
C HIS A 180 14.40 41.23 12.70
N ARG A 181 13.74 41.77 13.76
CA ARG A 181 14.37 41.99 15.05
C ARG A 181 14.60 40.71 15.87
N LEU A 182 13.91 39.63 15.53
CA LEU A 182 14.02 38.40 16.29
C LEU A 182 15.19 37.54 15.82
N SER A 183 15.94 37.00 16.80
CA SER A 183 17.06 36.10 16.51
C SER A 183 16.60 34.83 15.80
N ARG A 184 17.30 34.44 14.74
CA ARG A 184 17.06 33.21 13.98
C ARG A 184 17.73 31.97 14.59
N VAL A 185 18.59 32.11 15.62
CA VAL A 185 19.38 31.00 16.18
C VAL A 185 18.49 29.86 16.70
N GLY A 186 17.42 30.18 17.42
CA GLY A 186 16.49 29.17 17.92
C GLY A 186 15.77 28.41 16.78
N PRO A 187 15.08 29.14 15.88
CA PRO A 187 14.47 28.53 14.69
C PRO A 187 15.44 27.74 13.83
N ALA A 188 16.66 28.24 13.61
CA ALA A 188 17.69 27.52 12.86
C ALA A 188 18.03 26.16 13.50
N ARG A 189 18.12 26.10 14.83
CA ARG A 189 18.30 24.81 15.55
C ARG A 189 17.16 23.84 15.28
N VAL A 190 15.92 24.31 15.24
CA VAL A 190 14.74 23.48 14.93
C VAL A 190 14.86 22.91 13.51
N VAL A 191 15.21 23.74 12.51
CA VAL A 191 15.42 23.29 11.13
C VAL A 191 16.55 22.25 11.05
N TRP A 192 17.69 22.50 11.69
CA TRP A 192 18.81 21.54 11.71
C TRP A 192 18.43 20.22 12.41
N THR A 193 17.63 20.29 13.49
CA THR A 193 17.08 19.08 14.14
C THR A 193 16.18 18.33 13.15
N GLY A 194 15.31 19.04 12.41
CA GLY A 194 14.47 18.43 11.37
C GLY A 194 15.27 17.71 10.30
N ILE A 195 16.31 18.36 9.78
CA ILE A 195 17.26 17.76 8.81
C ILE A 195 17.91 16.50 9.42
N GLY A 196 18.45 16.60 10.63
CA GLY A 196 19.09 15.49 11.33
C GLY A 196 18.14 14.29 11.52
N LEU A 197 16.88 14.55 11.89
CA LEU A 197 15.87 13.50 12.04
C LEU A 197 15.53 12.81 10.71
N ILE A 198 15.42 13.58 9.60
CA ILE A 198 15.19 12.99 8.28
C ILE A 198 16.38 12.11 7.86
N LEU A 199 17.60 12.59 8.02
CA LEU A 199 18.81 11.83 7.67
C LEU A 199 18.90 10.56 8.52
N ALA A 200 18.74 10.67 9.84
CA ALA A 200 18.77 9.53 10.76
C ALA A 200 17.66 8.51 10.44
N SER A 201 16.42 8.96 10.20
CA SER A 201 15.32 8.07 9.85
C SER A 201 15.55 7.37 8.50
N THR A 202 16.17 8.04 7.55
CA THR A 202 16.47 7.46 6.23
C THR A 202 17.57 6.41 6.32
N LEU A 203 18.64 6.68 7.07
CA LEU A 203 19.72 5.70 7.33
C LEU A 203 19.19 4.50 8.12
N LEU A 204 18.36 4.76 9.15
CA LEU A 204 17.72 3.69 9.90
C LEU A 204 16.80 2.85 9.00
N GLY A 205 16.02 3.48 8.11
CA GLY A 205 15.18 2.79 7.15
C GLY A 205 15.96 1.91 6.18
N LEU A 206 17.09 2.39 5.66
CA LEU A 206 18.00 1.61 4.81
C LEU A 206 18.55 0.37 5.55
N TRP A 207 18.95 0.54 6.80
CA TRP A 207 19.44 -0.59 7.61
C TRP A 207 18.33 -1.59 7.92
N LEU A 208 17.16 -1.11 8.40
CA LEU A 208 16.05 -1.97 8.81
C LEU A 208 15.40 -2.72 7.65
N GLN A 209 15.51 -2.21 6.41
CA GLN A 209 14.91 -2.86 5.25
C GLN A 209 15.52 -4.25 4.98
N ALA A 210 16.82 -4.45 5.25
CA ALA A 210 17.47 -5.74 5.06
C ALA A 210 16.87 -6.82 6.01
N PRO A 211 16.89 -6.68 7.35
CA PRO A 211 16.32 -7.68 8.24
C PRO A 211 14.79 -7.77 8.10
N TYR A 212 14.12 -6.68 7.71
CA TYR A 212 12.67 -6.70 7.42
C TYR A 212 12.34 -7.58 6.22
N ALA A 213 13.11 -7.44 5.14
CA ALA A 213 12.91 -8.22 3.92
C ALA A 213 13.27 -9.70 4.13
N THR A 214 14.39 -10.00 4.79
CA THR A 214 14.90 -11.36 4.97
C THR A 214 14.29 -12.13 6.13
N GLY A 215 13.68 -11.44 7.12
CA GLY A 215 13.21 -12.03 8.38
C GLY A 215 14.29 -12.25 9.41
N SER A 216 15.55 -11.83 9.13
CA SER A 216 16.68 -11.99 10.06
C SER A 216 16.60 -11.04 11.26
N GLY A 217 17.39 -11.28 12.29
CA GLY A 217 17.54 -10.39 13.44
C GLY A 217 18.19 -9.06 13.07
N LEU A 218 18.03 -8.06 13.94
CA LEU A 218 18.47 -6.67 13.70
C LEU A 218 19.94 -6.53 13.26
N PHE A 219 20.83 -7.38 13.76
CA PHE A 219 22.27 -7.37 13.48
C PHE A 219 22.75 -8.57 12.65
N GLU A 220 21.84 -9.44 12.22
CA GLU A 220 22.12 -10.61 11.38
C GLU A 220 21.99 -10.25 9.89
N VAL A 221 22.54 -9.10 9.52
CA VAL A 221 22.47 -8.54 8.17
C VAL A 221 23.79 -8.79 7.46
N SER A 222 23.74 -9.48 6.33
CA SER A 222 24.93 -9.70 5.50
C SER A 222 25.23 -8.50 4.58
N LEU A 223 26.47 -8.42 4.08
CA LEU A 223 26.82 -7.40 3.09
C LEU A 223 25.99 -7.54 1.81
N ARG A 224 25.63 -8.77 1.43
CA ARG A 224 24.78 -9.05 0.27
C ARG A 224 23.37 -8.47 0.47
N ASP A 225 22.76 -8.67 1.63
CA ASP A 225 21.44 -8.12 1.95
C ASP A 225 21.43 -6.59 1.83
N LEU A 226 22.49 -5.93 2.30
CA LEU A 226 22.62 -4.47 2.15
C LEU A 226 22.81 -4.04 0.69
N GLN A 227 23.57 -4.81 -0.10
CA GLN A 227 23.73 -4.55 -1.53
C GLN A 227 22.39 -4.73 -2.27
N ASP A 228 21.61 -5.75 -1.94
CA ASP A 228 20.29 -5.99 -2.50
C ASP A 228 19.33 -4.85 -2.17
N VAL A 229 19.35 -4.35 -0.92
CA VAL A 229 18.56 -3.16 -0.53
C VAL A 229 19.00 -1.93 -1.31
N LEU A 230 20.29 -1.64 -1.40
CA LEU A 230 20.81 -0.46 -2.11
C LEU A 230 20.55 -0.53 -3.62
N GLY A 231 20.54 -1.73 -4.21
CA GLY A 231 20.20 -1.97 -5.61
C GLY A 231 18.71 -1.95 -5.92
N SER A 232 17.86 -1.95 -4.89
CA SER A 232 16.40 -1.94 -5.05
C SER A 232 15.86 -0.53 -5.34
N THR A 233 14.60 -0.46 -5.82
CA THR A 233 13.88 0.82 -5.99
C THR A 233 13.78 1.59 -4.67
N PHE A 234 13.53 0.88 -3.56
CA PHE A 234 13.51 1.47 -2.21
C PHE A 234 14.85 2.14 -1.88
N GLY A 235 15.96 1.42 -2.04
CA GLY A 235 17.30 1.94 -1.78
C GLY A 235 17.61 3.16 -2.64
N ALA A 236 17.31 3.11 -3.94
CA ALA A 236 17.50 4.23 -4.85
C ALA A 236 16.75 5.49 -4.38
N VAL A 237 15.46 5.36 -4.01
CA VAL A 237 14.66 6.49 -3.49
C VAL A 237 15.22 7.03 -2.17
N MET A 238 15.69 6.16 -1.27
CA MET A 238 16.33 6.59 -0.01
C MET A 238 17.64 7.33 -0.24
N LEU A 239 18.47 6.88 -1.19
CA LEU A 239 19.71 7.58 -1.58
C LEU A 239 19.40 8.95 -2.21
N VAL A 240 18.39 9.04 -3.07
CA VAL A 240 17.90 10.31 -3.61
C VAL A 240 17.46 11.24 -2.47
N ARG A 241 16.71 10.73 -1.49
CA ARG A 241 16.29 11.50 -0.30
C ARG A 241 17.48 12.08 0.45
N LEU A 242 18.51 11.26 0.73
CA LEU A 242 19.74 11.72 1.38
C LEU A 242 20.40 12.85 0.58
N GLY A 243 20.59 12.67 -0.72
CA GLY A 243 21.20 13.66 -1.61
C GLY A 243 20.42 14.98 -1.65
N VAL A 244 19.10 14.90 -1.82
CA VAL A 244 18.19 16.07 -1.88
C VAL A 244 18.18 16.84 -0.57
N ILE A 245 18.11 16.15 0.58
CA ILE A 245 18.13 16.79 1.90
C ILE A 245 19.49 17.43 2.19
N CYS A 246 20.60 16.78 1.83
CA CYS A 246 21.94 17.38 1.96
C CYS A 246 22.08 18.63 1.07
N ALA A 247 21.63 18.59 -0.18
CA ALA A 247 21.64 19.74 -1.07
C ALA A 247 20.76 20.89 -0.53
N ALA A 248 19.54 20.59 -0.07
CA ALA A 248 18.67 21.58 0.55
C ALA A 248 19.30 22.20 1.82
N ALA A 249 19.97 21.39 2.65
CA ALA A 249 20.68 21.87 3.84
C ALA A 249 21.76 22.91 3.52
N LEU A 250 22.47 22.74 2.40
CA LEU A 250 23.49 23.71 1.96
C LEU A 250 22.83 25.03 1.51
N LEU A 251 21.76 24.96 0.72
CA LEU A 251 21.04 26.15 0.21
C LEU A 251 20.26 26.89 1.29
N LEU A 252 19.91 26.23 2.41
CA LEU A 252 19.22 26.85 3.54
C LEU A 252 20.14 27.67 4.45
N ARG A 253 21.47 27.49 4.37
CA ARG A 253 22.43 28.18 5.28
C ARG A 253 22.25 29.70 5.30
N PRO A 254 22.17 30.44 4.17
CA PRO A 254 22.01 31.90 4.19
C PRO A 254 20.72 32.33 4.93
N LEU A 255 19.60 31.64 4.65
CA LEU A 255 18.33 31.90 5.33
C LEU A 255 18.45 31.72 6.85
N LEU A 256 19.09 30.66 7.30
CA LEU A 256 19.23 30.31 8.70
C LEU A 256 20.20 31.23 9.45
N GLN A 257 21.22 31.77 8.76
CA GLN A 257 22.20 32.70 9.31
C GLN A 257 21.74 34.15 9.29
N GLY A 258 20.62 34.48 8.64
CA GLY A 258 20.07 35.82 8.57
C GLY A 258 20.59 36.66 7.39
N SER A 259 21.41 36.09 6.52
CA SER A 259 21.90 36.71 5.26
C SER A 259 20.94 36.47 4.08
N ALA A 260 19.62 36.51 4.36
CA ALA A 260 18.61 36.17 3.36
C ALA A 260 18.59 37.16 2.16
N ASP A 261 19.11 38.36 2.33
CA ASP A 261 19.25 39.33 1.24
C ASP A 261 20.25 38.87 0.16
N GLU A 262 21.11 37.91 0.47
CA GLU A 262 22.04 37.28 -0.48
C GLU A 262 21.43 36.13 -1.27
N GLN A 263 20.20 35.66 -0.92
CA GLN A 263 19.55 34.59 -1.65
C GLN A 263 19.04 35.07 -3.02
N SER A 264 19.53 34.43 -4.07
CA SER A 264 19.05 34.68 -5.42
C SER A 264 17.68 34.05 -5.66
N THR A 265 16.93 34.58 -6.65
CA THR A 265 15.68 33.94 -7.11
C THR A 265 15.90 32.47 -7.54
N THR A 266 17.11 32.21 -8.07
CA THR A 266 17.53 30.85 -8.47
C THR A 266 17.63 29.93 -7.26
N ASP A 267 18.20 30.37 -6.13
CA ASP A 267 18.32 29.55 -4.90
C ASP A 267 16.95 29.22 -4.33
N LEU A 268 16.02 30.18 -4.35
CA LEU A 268 14.64 29.94 -3.92
C LEU A 268 13.91 28.96 -4.84
N ALA A 269 14.10 29.05 -6.15
CA ALA A 269 13.54 28.12 -7.12
C ALA A 269 14.13 26.71 -6.92
N LEU A 270 15.44 26.59 -6.74
CA LEU A 270 16.11 25.32 -6.45
C LEU A 270 15.62 24.69 -5.13
N LEU A 271 15.48 25.48 -4.07
CA LEU A 271 14.90 25.02 -2.81
C LEU A 271 13.47 24.50 -2.98
N GLY A 272 12.67 25.17 -3.81
CA GLY A 272 11.32 24.73 -4.16
C GLY A 272 11.33 23.36 -4.86
N VAL A 273 12.19 23.20 -5.87
CA VAL A 273 12.36 21.93 -6.61
C VAL A 273 12.84 20.81 -5.68
N LEU A 274 13.87 21.07 -4.87
CA LEU A 274 14.39 20.10 -3.90
C LEU A 274 13.34 19.74 -2.83
N GLY A 275 12.53 20.71 -2.39
CA GLY A 275 11.42 20.49 -1.46
C GLY A 275 10.36 19.54 -2.03
N VAL A 276 9.96 19.76 -3.29
CA VAL A 276 9.02 18.88 -4.00
C VAL A 276 9.63 17.49 -4.20
N ALA A 277 10.88 17.41 -4.65
CA ALA A 277 11.59 16.15 -4.85
C ALA A 277 11.72 15.38 -3.52
N ALA A 278 12.10 16.07 -2.43
CA ALA A 278 12.16 15.46 -1.11
C ALA A 278 10.82 14.87 -0.70
N LEU A 279 9.73 15.65 -0.76
CA LEU A 279 8.38 15.21 -0.39
C LEU A 279 7.91 14.00 -1.20
N ALA A 280 8.18 13.96 -2.51
CA ALA A 280 7.81 12.85 -3.38
C ALA A 280 8.49 11.52 -2.98
N THR A 281 9.64 11.57 -2.30
CA THR A 281 10.34 10.35 -1.88
C THR A 281 9.57 9.51 -0.84
N TRP A 282 8.63 10.09 -0.07
CA TRP A 282 7.82 9.36 0.92
C TRP A 282 6.77 8.46 0.25
N PRO A 283 5.85 9.00 -0.58
CA PRO A 283 4.85 8.16 -1.25
C PRO A 283 5.46 7.13 -2.23
N LEU A 284 6.66 7.39 -2.77
CA LEU A 284 7.34 6.45 -3.66
C LEU A 284 7.90 5.20 -2.96
N THR A 285 7.96 5.18 -1.64
CA THR A 285 8.44 4.04 -0.83
C THR A 285 7.34 3.40 0.03
N GLY A 286 6.07 3.54 -0.34
CA GLY A 286 4.94 3.03 0.44
C GLY A 286 3.72 2.73 -0.42
N HIS A 287 2.59 2.42 0.21
CA HIS A 287 1.32 2.05 -0.44
C HIS A 287 0.87 2.95 -1.61
N PRO A 288 1.11 4.30 -1.61
CA PRO A 288 0.69 5.13 -2.74
C PRO A 288 1.32 4.73 -4.07
N SER A 289 2.56 4.20 -4.07
CA SER A 289 3.25 3.76 -5.29
C SER A 289 2.69 2.47 -5.88
N ALA A 290 2.06 1.64 -5.05
CA ALA A 290 1.43 0.37 -5.42
C ALA A 290 -0.11 0.44 -5.39
N SER A 291 -0.68 1.65 -5.44
CA SER A 291 -2.14 1.83 -5.46
C SER A 291 -2.71 1.57 -6.87
N PRO A 292 -4.03 1.33 -7.02
CA PRO A 292 -4.68 1.20 -8.34
C PRO A 292 -4.48 2.40 -9.26
N VAL A 293 -4.23 3.57 -8.68
CA VAL A 293 -4.00 4.84 -9.37
C VAL A 293 -2.73 5.53 -8.86
N PRO A 294 -1.53 4.97 -9.11
CA PRO A 294 -0.30 5.39 -8.43
C PRO A 294 0.01 6.88 -8.60
N GLY A 295 -0.17 7.42 -9.81
CA GLY A 295 0.08 8.83 -10.10
C GLY A 295 -0.77 9.78 -9.24
N VAL A 296 -2.05 9.46 -9.04
CA VAL A 296 -2.96 10.23 -8.18
C VAL A 296 -2.58 10.06 -6.71
N SER A 297 -2.37 8.83 -6.27
CA SER A 297 -2.05 8.50 -4.88
C SER A 297 -0.75 9.15 -4.42
N VAL A 298 0.30 9.14 -5.24
CA VAL A 298 1.59 9.78 -4.94
C VAL A 298 1.43 11.29 -4.80
N VAL A 299 0.70 11.97 -5.70
CA VAL A 299 0.49 13.42 -5.64
C VAL A 299 -0.37 13.79 -4.42
N VAL A 300 -1.43 13.03 -4.16
CA VAL A 300 -2.33 13.26 -3.01
C VAL A 300 -1.59 13.06 -1.69
N ASP A 301 -0.75 12.02 -1.58
CA ASP A 301 0.05 11.76 -0.37
C ASP A 301 1.12 12.84 -0.17
N ALA A 302 1.84 13.24 -1.21
CA ALA A 302 2.80 14.35 -1.13
C ALA A 302 2.10 15.66 -0.69
N GLY A 303 0.90 15.93 -1.19
CA GLY A 303 0.06 17.07 -0.78
C GLY A 303 -0.39 16.95 0.69
N HIS A 304 -0.77 15.76 1.14
CA HIS A 304 -1.12 15.46 2.53
C HIS A 304 0.06 15.72 3.48
N LEU A 305 1.24 15.18 3.16
CA LEU A 305 2.46 15.37 3.94
C LEU A 305 2.91 16.84 3.96
N SER A 306 2.82 17.54 2.83
CA SER A 306 3.15 18.97 2.75
C SER A 306 2.24 19.80 3.65
N SER A 307 0.93 19.55 3.59
CA SER A 307 -0.07 20.26 4.38
C SER A 307 0.12 20.03 5.87
N MET A 308 0.39 18.80 6.26
CA MET A 308 0.76 18.41 7.62
C MET A 308 2.00 19.16 8.09
N ALA A 309 3.08 19.15 7.31
CA ALA A 309 4.35 19.76 7.68
C ALA A 309 4.25 21.28 7.81
N VAL A 310 3.50 21.94 6.93
CA VAL A 310 3.23 23.37 7.01
C VAL A 310 2.42 23.70 8.26
N TRP A 311 1.32 23.00 8.51
CA TRP A 311 0.45 23.26 9.66
C TRP A 311 1.18 23.02 10.98
N LEU A 312 1.69 21.81 11.22
CA LEU A 312 2.33 21.46 12.48
C LEU A 312 3.63 22.24 12.70
N GLY A 313 4.46 22.37 11.67
CA GLY A 313 5.72 23.09 11.79
C GLY A 313 5.53 24.59 12.05
N GLY A 314 4.49 25.20 11.49
CA GLY A 314 4.12 26.57 11.81
C GLY A 314 3.58 26.71 13.24
N LEU A 315 2.80 25.74 13.77
CA LEU A 315 2.38 25.72 15.17
C LEU A 315 3.59 25.62 16.11
N VAL A 316 4.61 24.82 15.77
CA VAL A 316 5.87 24.75 16.52
C VAL A 316 6.53 26.12 16.58
N MET A 317 6.64 26.82 15.43
CA MET A 317 7.23 28.16 15.36
C MET A 317 6.44 29.19 16.17
N LEU A 318 5.12 29.13 16.12
CA LEU A 318 4.24 29.98 16.91
C LEU A 318 4.49 29.79 18.41
N VAL A 319 4.40 28.55 18.90
CA VAL A 319 4.41 28.26 20.34
C VAL A 319 5.79 28.42 20.97
N ALA A 320 6.85 28.08 20.20
CA ALA A 320 8.20 28.11 20.72
C ALA A 320 8.86 29.51 20.62
N PHE A 321 8.49 30.30 19.61
CA PHE A 321 9.22 31.52 19.31
C PHE A 321 8.34 32.76 19.17
N LEU A 322 7.28 32.74 18.34
CA LEU A 322 6.53 33.95 18.03
C LEU A 322 5.66 34.41 19.21
N LEU A 323 4.83 33.55 19.77
CA LEU A 323 3.96 33.91 20.91
C LEU A 323 4.72 34.38 22.15
N PRO A 324 5.92 33.83 22.50
CA PRO A 324 6.69 34.31 23.65
C PRO A 324 7.52 35.58 23.42
N ARG A 325 7.88 35.91 22.14
CA ARG A 325 8.94 36.90 21.85
C ARG A 325 8.52 38.03 20.91
N ALA A 326 7.49 37.83 20.08
CA ALA A 326 6.97 38.88 19.22
C ALA A 326 6.10 39.85 20.01
N ASP A 327 6.15 41.14 19.68
CA ASP A 327 5.30 42.14 20.27
C ASP A 327 3.86 42.08 19.71
N GLU A 328 2.94 42.83 20.35
CA GLU A 328 1.53 42.83 19.96
C GLU A 328 1.30 43.28 18.52
N ARG A 329 2.10 44.22 18.01
CA ARG A 329 2.02 44.77 16.66
C ARG A 329 2.44 43.70 15.64
N GLU A 330 3.53 43.00 15.90
CA GLU A 330 4.02 41.89 15.07
C GLU A 330 3.02 40.73 15.07
N LEU A 331 2.52 40.32 16.25
CA LEU A 331 1.51 39.28 16.35
C LEU A 331 0.22 39.69 15.62
N GLY A 332 -0.18 40.96 15.71
CA GLY A 332 -1.33 41.50 14.98
C GLY A 332 -1.19 41.39 13.46
N ALA A 333 0.03 41.48 12.94
CA ALA A 333 0.31 41.30 11.52
C ALA A 333 0.45 39.82 11.11
N ILE A 334 1.12 39.01 11.91
CA ILE A 334 1.47 37.61 11.58
C ILE A 334 0.29 36.66 11.75
N LEU A 335 -0.43 36.73 12.90
CA LEU A 335 -1.45 35.75 13.24
C LEU A 335 -2.60 35.65 12.23
N PRO A 336 -3.11 36.73 11.62
CA PRO A 336 -4.15 36.63 10.60
C PRO A 336 -3.66 35.97 9.30
N ILE A 337 -2.40 36.17 8.92
CA ILE A 337 -1.80 35.53 7.74
C ILE A 337 -1.61 34.04 8.03
N TRP A 338 -1.01 33.72 9.17
CA TRP A 338 -0.82 32.35 9.62
C TRP A 338 -2.16 31.59 9.72
N SER A 339 -3.18 32.19 10.31
CA SER A 339 -4.50 31.58 10.44
C SER A 339 -5.11 31.21 9.10
N ARG A 340 -4.88 32.00 8.04
CA ARG A 340 -5.32 31.68 6.66
C ARG A 340 -4.54 30.49 6.09
N TRP A 341 -3.21 30.47 6.30
CA TRP A 341 -2.37 29.36 5.86
C TRP A 341 -2.76 28.06 6.55
N ALA A 342 -2.89 28.09 7.87
CA ALA A 342 -3.31 26.94 8.66
C ALA A 342 -4.68 26.41 8.19
N PHE A 343 -5.65 27.31 7.94
CA PHE A 343 -6.96 26.90 7.42
C PHE A 343 -6.88 26.22 6.05
N THR A 344 -6.07 26.76 5.13
CA THR A 344 -5.86 26.16 3.82
C THR A 344 -5.13 24.81 3.92
N ALA A 345 -4.10 24.74 4.76
CA ALA A 345 -3.34 23.50 4.97
C ALA A 345 -4.22 22.40 5.59
N VAL A 346 -5.01 22.73 6.62
CA VAL A 346 -5.95 21.76 7.25
C VAL A 346 -7.00 21.31 6.24
N GLY A 347 -7.56 22.22 5.44
CA GLY A 347 -8.52 21.86 4.41
C GLY A 347 -7.93 20.90 3.36
N ALA A 348 -6.72 21.18 2.87
CA ALA A 348 -6.00 20.33 1.94
C ALA A 348 -5.64 18.97 2.57
N LEU A 349 -5.21 18.98 3.84
CA LEU A 349 -4.90 17.76 4.61
C LEU A 349 -6.11 16.84 4.72
N VAL A 350 -7.28 17.39 5.09
CA VAL A 350 -8.53 16.61 5.23
C VAL A 350 -8.96 16.07 3.87
N LEU A 351 -8.96 16.91 2.84
CA LEU A 351 -9.35 16.49 1.49
C LEU A 351 -8.45 15.34 0.98
N ALA A 352 -7.14 15.51 1.09
CA ALA A 352 -6.18 14.48 0.70
C ALA A 352 -6.37 13.19 1.50
N GLY A 353 -6.60 13.30 2.83
CA GLY A 353 -6.86 12.16 3.70
C GLY A 353 -8.14 11.40 3.35
N VAL A 354 -9.20 12.10 2.96
CA VAL A 354 -10.45 11.47 2.48
C VAL A 354 -10.21 10.73 1.16
N VAL A 355 -9.51 11.35 0.22
CA VAL A 355 -9.18 10.70 -1.08
C VAL A 355 -8.35 9.43 -0.84
N GLN A 356 -7.32 9.49 0.01
CA GLN A 356 -6.53 8.31 0.37
C GLN A 356 -7.39 7.22 1.02
N ALA A 357 -8.27 7.58 1.97
CA ALA A 357 -9.13 6.61 2.63
C ALA A 357 -10.07 5.91 1.64
N LEU A 358 -10.63 6.65 0.66
CA LEU A 358 -11.49 6.08 -0.39
C LEU A 358 -10.71 5.09 -1.29
N ILE A 359 -9.45 5.39 -1.60
CA ILE A 359 -8.60 4.50 -2.42
C ILE A 359 -8.19 3.24 -1.65
N GLU A 360 -7.83 3.38 -0.36
CA GLU A 360 -7.20 2.30 0.40
C GLU A 360 -8.21 1.38 1.12
N VAL A 361 -9.36 1.89 1.53
CA VAL A 361 -10.34 1.11 2.32
C VAL A 361 -11.30 0.33 1.42
N ALA A 362 -11.69 0.90 0.27
CA ALA A 362 -12.55 0.34 -0.77
C ALA A 362 -13.95 -0.12 -0.31
N SER A 363 -14.14 -0.67 0.90
CA SER A 363 -15.40 -1.20 1.40
C SER A 363 -15.75 -0.69 2.81
N PHE A 364 -17.06 -0.61 3.13
CA PHE A 364 -17.51 -0.29 4.49
C PHE A 364 -17.13 -1.39 5.49
N SER A 365 -17.17 -2.64 5.07
CA SER A 365 -16.72 -3.78 5.87
C SER A 365 -15.24 -3.64 6.25
N GLY A 366 -14.39 -3.32 5.27
CA GLY A 366 -12.96 -3.07 5.50
C GLY A 366 -12.71 -1.92 6.50
N LEU A 367 -13.55 -0.88 6.49
CA LEU A 367 -13.44 0.23 7.44
C LEU A 367 -13.71 -0.20 8.89
N VAL A 368 -14.71 -1.05 9.13
CA VAL A 368 -15.16 -1.38 10.49
C VAL A 368 -14.47 -2.63 11.04
N ASN A 369 -14.27 -3.65 10.21
CA ASN A 369 -13.82 -4.97 10.63
C ASN A 369 -12.29 -5.14 10.60
N SER A 370 -11.57 -4.39 9.74
CA SER A 370 -10.12 -4.50 9.66
C SER A 370 -9.39 -3.68 10.74
N THR A 371 -8.17 -4.10 11.10
CA THR A 371 -7.28 -3.35 12.00
C THR A 371 -6.90 -2.00 11.37
N TYR A 372 -6.64 -1.96 10.07
CA TYR A 372 -6.36 -0.74 9.31
C TYR A 372 -7.52 0.26 9.39
N GLY A 373 -8.75 -0.19 9.12
CA GLY A 373 -9.93 0.66 9.17
C GLY A 373 -10.20 1.23 10.58
N ARG A 374 -10.04 0.42 11.63
CA ARG A 374 -10.16 0.89 13.02
C ARG A 374 -9.13 1.98 13.36
N LEU A 375 -7.89 1.84 12.89
CA LEU A 375 -6.85 2.87 13.07
C LEU A 375 -7.16 4.14 12.28
N ILE A 376 -7.75 4.04 11.07
CA ILE A 376 -8.25 5.21 10.33
C ILE A 376 -9.35 5.92 11.13
N LEU A 377 -10.30 5.20 11.73
CA LEU A 377 -11.35 5.80 12.55
C LEU A 377 -10.77 6.51 13.78
N VAL A 378 -9.82 5.90 14.47
CA VAL A 378 -9.10 6.54 15.60
C VAL A 378 -8.34 7.78 15.14
N LYS A 379 -7.58 7.69 14.04
CA LYS A 379 -6.88 8.83 13.44
C LYS A 379 -7.85 9.95 13.07
N SER A 380 -8.98 9.63 12.45
CA SER A 380 -10.00 10.61 12.04
C SER A 380 -10.62 11.31 13.25
N ALA A 381 -10.92 10.59 14.33
CA ALA A 381 -11.42 11.17 15.58
C ALA A 381 -10.41 12.12 16.21
N LEU A 382 -9.13 11.74 16.26
CA LEU A 382 -8.05 12.59 16.78
C LEU A 382 -7.85 13.84 15.91
N VAL A 383 -7.90 13.70 14.57
CA VAL A 383 -7.82 14.84 13.64
C VAL A 383 -9.03 15.77 13.84
N ALA A 384 -10.23 15.24 13.99
CA ALA A 384 -11.42 16.05 14.29
C ALA A 384 -11.28 16.82 15.61
N ALA A 385 -10.74 16.19 16.66
CA ALA A 385 -10.43 16.85 17.93
C ALA A 385 -9.37 17.97 17.75
N ALA A 386 -8.30 17.71 16.99
CA ALA A 386 -7.28 18.73 16.69
C ALA A 386 -7.88 19.90 15.92
N ILE A 387 -8.73 19.65 14.93
CA ILE A 387 -9.45 20.70 14.17
C ILE A 387 -10.38 21.50 15.10
N GLY A 388 -11.06 20.85 16.06
CA GLY A 388 -11.87 21.52 17.05
C GLY A 388 -11.04 22.51 17.89
N VAL A 389 -9.86 22.09 18.35
CA VAL A 389 -8.91 22.97 19.08
C VAL A 389 -8.37 24.07 18.17
N ALA A 390 -8.05 23.77 16.91
CA ALA A 390 -7.61 24.75 15.92
C ALA A 390 -8.68 25.82 15.64
N ALA A 391 -9.96 25.41 15.55
CA ALA A 391 -11.08 26.36 15.41
C ALA A 391 -11.22 27.27 16.63
N LEU A 392 -11.00 26.75 17.84
CA LEU A 392 -10.96 27.54 19.06
C LEU A 392 -9.78 28.52 19.05
N SER A 393 -8.57 28.06 18.70
CA SER A 393 -7.38 28.89 18.53
C SER A 393 -7.62 30.04 17.54
N ARG A 394 -8.28 29.74 16.40
CA ARG A 394 -8.66 30.74 15.42
C ARG A 394 -9.64 31.77 15.96
N ARG A 395 -10.66 31.35 16.73
CA ARG A 395 -11.59 32.28 17.41
C ARG A 395 -10.85 33.19 18.39
N MET A 396 -9.87 32.64 19.14
CA MET A 396 -9.04 33.41 20.06
C MET A 396 -8.20 34.48 19.31
N VAL A 397 -7.64 34.15 18.15
CA VAL A 397 -6.92 35.11 17.30
C VAL A 397 -7.85 36.23 16.83
N LEU A 398 -9.06 35.90 16.35
CA LEU A 398 -10.04 36.89 15.90
C LEU A 398 -10.56 37.78 17.03
N ALA A 399 -10.73 37.22 18.23
CA ALA A 399 -11.15 37.94 19.45
C ALA A 399 -10.00 38.69 20.14
N LYS A 400 -8.78 38.70 19.55
CA LYS A 400 -7.57 39.31 20.13
C LYS A 400 -7.30 38.84 21.57
N THR A 401 -7.55 37.57 21.85
CA THR A 401 -7.31 36.97 23.16
C THR A 401 -5.81 36.96 23.48
N GLY A 402 -5.43 37.19 24.72
CA GLY A 402 -4.04 37.28 25.15
C GLY A 402 -3.19 36.04 24.80
N PRO A 403 -1.88 36.22 24.53
CA PRO A 403 -0.99 35.19 23.95
C PRO A 403 -0.86 33.92 24.81
N HIS A 404 -1.00 34.04 26.15
CA HIS A 404 -0.90 32.88 27.05
C HIS A 404 -2.00 31.83 26.85
N ARG A 405 -3.25 32.25 26.62
CA ARG A 405 -4.37 31.33 26.36
C ARG A 405 -4.22 30.67 24.98
N LEU A 406 -3.86 31.47 23.98
CA LEU A 406 -3.59 30.97 22.65
C LEU A 406 -2.45 29.93 22.66
N ARG A 407 -1.35 30.21 23.38
CA ARG A 407 -0.22 29.28 23.51
C ARG A 407 -0.64 27.94 24.13
N ARG A 408 -1.50 27.92 25.14
CA ARG A 408 -2.03 26.69 25.74
C ARG A 408 -2.86 25.88 24.73
N ALA A 409 -3.75 26.53 23.98
CA ALA A 409 -4.56 25.87 22.96
C ALA A 409 -3.67 25.25 21.86
N VAL A 410 -2.66 25.97 21.38
CA VAL A 410 -1.71 25.45 20.37
C VAL A 410 -0.87 24.29 20.92
N LEU A 411 -0.49 24.29 22.22
CA LEU A 411 0.20 23.15 22.83
C LEU A 411 -0.68 21.90 22.89
N VAL A 412 -1.97 22.05 23.19
CA VAL A 412 -2.92 20.92 23.14
C VAL A 412 -3.07 20.40 21.72
N GLU A 413 -3.18 21.29 20.72
CA GLU A 413 -3.25 20.95 19.30
C GLU A 413 -2.02 20.16 18.87
N LEU A 414 -0.81 20.61 19.21
CA LEU A 414 0.44 19.91 18.96
C LEU A 414 0.52 18.56 19.68
N GLY A 415 0.03 18.46 20.91
CA GLY A 415 -0.02 17.19 21.64
C GLY A 415 -0.91 16.14 20.94
N ILE A 416 -2.10 16.54 20.51
CA ILE A 416 -3.01 15.66 19.77
C ILE A 416 -2.38 15.25 18.43
N THR A 417 -1.81 16.20 17.68
CA THR A 417 -1.22 15.90 16.37
C THR A 417 0.05 15.05 16.48
N ALA A 418 0.82 15.13 17.56
CA ALA A 418 1.93 14.20 17.82
C ALA A 418 1.42 12.76 18.00
N ILE A 419 0.28 12.56 18.67
CA ILE A 419 -0.37 11.24 18.77
C ILE A 419 -0.85 10.78 17.38
N VAL A 420 -1.45 11.69 16.58
CA VAL A 420 -1.85 11.38 15.18
C VAL A 420 -0.66 10.90 14.35
N LEU A 421 0.51 11.52 14.48
CA LEU A 421 1.73 11.07 13.81
C LEU A 421 2.14 9.65 14.25
N GLY A 422 2.03 9.35 15.54
CA GLY A 422 2.28 8.02 16.09
C GLY A 422 1.34 6.96 15.51
N VAL A 423 0.03 7.23 15.50
CA VAL A 423 -0.97 6.35 14.88
C VAL A 423 -0.69 6.19 13.38
N THR A 424 -0.32 7.27 12.68
CA THR A 424 0.00 7.22 11.25
C THR A 424 1.23 6.36 10.98
N SER A 425 2.29 6.47 11.79
CA SER A 425 3.51 5.68 11.60
C SER A 425 3.29 4.18 11.81
N ALA A 426 2.33 3.79 12.66
CA ALA A 426 1.88 2.42 12.81
C ALA A 426 0.97 1.97 11.64
N LEU A 427 0.01 2.83 11.26
CA LEU A 427 -0.96 2.55 10.20
C LEU A 427 -0.30 2.20 8.87
N VAL A 428 0.76 2.93 8.48
CA VAL A 428 1.47 2.70 7.21
C VAL A 428 2.32 1.41 7.18
N GLN A 429 2.26 0.59 8.22
CA GLN A 429 2.84 -0.77 8.28
C GLN A 429 1.81 -1.87 8.13
N ILE A 430 0.53 -1.52 8.11
CA ILE A 430 -0.57 -2.49 8.08
C ILE A 430 -1.14 -2.53 6.66
N PRO A 431 -1.34 -3.72 6.08
CA PRO A 431 -1.97 -3.84 4.78
C PRO A 431 -3.34 -3.16 4.74
N PRO A 432 -3.64 -2.34 3.72
CA PRO A 432 -4.98 -1.79 3.57
C PRO A 432 -6.02 -2.88 3.28
N PRO A 433 -7.31 -2.69 3.65
CA PRO A 433 -8.36 -3.70 3.48
C PRO A 433 -8.49 -4.21 2.06
N ARG A 434 -8.36 -3.34 1.05
CA ARG A 434 -8.41 -3.72 -0.37
C ARG A 434 -7.40 -4.80 -0.75
N THR A 435 -6.26 -4.90 -0.02
CA THR A 435 -5.23 -5.91 -0.27
C THR A 435 -5.38 -7.11 0.63
N ALA A 436 -5.90 -6.92 1.86
CA ALA A 436 -6.18 -8.01 2.78
C ALA A 436 -7.32 -8.90 2.26
N GLU A 437 -8.38 -8.30 1.71
CA GLU A 437 -9.48 -9.03 1.07
C GLU A 437 -8.97 -9.84 -0.15
N ALA A 438 -8.03 -9.30 -0.94
CA ALA A 438 -7.40 -10.04 -2.02
C ALA A 438 -6.50 -11.18 -1.53
N ALA A 439 -5.92 -11.08 -0.32
CA ALA A 439 -5.07 -12.10 0.27
C ALA A 439 -5.87 -13.25 0.92
N GLU A 440 -7.06 -12.94 1.47
CA GLU A 440 -7.98 -13.98 1.97
C GLU A 440 -8.52 -14.87 0.85
N VAL A 441 -8.51 -14.36 -0.38
CA VAL A 441 -8.81 -15.10 -1.62
C VAL A 441 -7.58 -15.91 -2.12
N GLY A 442 -6.44 -15.90 -1.44
CA GLY A 442 -5.23 -16.66 -1.78
C GLY A 442 -5.33 -18.18 -1.51
N PRO A 443 -4.31 -18.97 -1.89
CA PRO A 443 -4.35 -20.44 -1.99
C PRO A 443 -4.58 -21.23 -0.68
N THR A 444 -4.86 -20.58 0.44
CA THR A 444 -5.32 -21.24 1.69
C THR A 444 -6.85 -21.40 1.75
N SER A 445 -7.60 -20.79 0.86
CA SER A 445 -9.02 -21.09 0.66
C SER A 445 -9.15 -22.42 -0.08
N THR A 446 -10.07 -23.23 0.35
CA THR A 446 -10.34 -24.54 -0.25
C THR A 446 -10.76 -24.34 -1.72
N THR A 447 -9.83 -24.56 -2.66
CA THR A 447 -10.17 -24.57 -4.09
C THR A 447 -10.76 -25.93 -4.41
N VAL A 448 -11.98 -25.96 -4.93
CA VAL A 448 -12.52 -27.17 -5.54
C VAL A 448 -12.12 -27.19 -7.00
N SER A 449 -11.16 -28.04 -7.33
CA SER A 449 -10.74 -28.28 -8.71
C SER A 449 -11.17 -29.65 -9.16
N GLN A 450 -11.90 -29.75 -10.26
CA GLN A 450 -12.37 -31.02 -10.81
C GLN A 450 -12.27 -31.02 -12.34
N THR A 451 -11.77 -32.14 -12.88
CA THR A 451 -11.75 -32.36 -14.33
C THR A 451 -12.91 -33.28 -14.72
N LEU A 452 -13.75 -32.82 -15.62
CA LEU A 452 -14.92 -33.52 -16.14
C LEU A 452 -14.67 -33.88 -17.60
N THR A 453 -15.05 -35.06 -18.03
CA THR A 453 -14.90 -35.48 -19.43
C THR A 453 -16.24 -35.94 -20.00
N SER A 454 -16.57 -35.46 -21.19
CA SER A 454 -17.77 -35.89 -21.93
C SER A 454 -17.45 -35.91 -23.42
N GLY A 455 -17.40 -37.12 -24.01
CA GLY A 455 -17.05 -37.31 -25.41
C GLY A 455 -15.66 -36.78 -25.73
N THR A 456 -15.59 -35.81 -26.63
CA THR A 456 -14.34 -35.15 -27.07
C THR A 456 -13.96 -33.93 -26.26
N THR A 457 -14.73 -33.59 -25.22
CA THR A 457 -14.52 -32.40 -24.39
C THR A 457 -14.09 -32.78 -22.97
N THR A 458 -12.96 -32.28 -22.55
CA THR A 458 -12.48 -32.29 -21.18
C THR A 458 -12.57 -30.89 -20.62
N LEU A 459 -13.31 -30.71 -19.52
CA LEU A 459 -13.53 -29.43 -18.84
C LEU A 459 -12.86 -29.47 -17.49
N GLN A 460 -11.87 -28.65 -17.26
CA GLN A 460 -11.36 -28.37 -15.93
C GLN A 460 -12.17 -27.23 -15.33
N VAL A 461 -12.64 -27.44 -14.10
CA VAL A 461 -13.45 -26.49 -13.34
C VAL A 461 -12.76 -26.20 -12.04
N ASP A 462 -12.45 -24.93 -11.81
CA ASP A 462 -11.88 -24.46 -10.54
C ASP A 462 -12.85 -23.48 -9.89
N ILE A 463 -13.23 -23.74 -8.64
CA ILE A 463 -14.11 -22.91 -7.82
C ILE A 463 -13.32 -22.38 -6.65
N PHE A 464 -13.37 -21.09 -6.44
CA PHE A 464 -12.55 -20.41 -5.47
C PHE A 464 -13.31 -19.24 -4.81
N PRO A 465 -13.35 -19.08 -3.48
CA PRO A 465 -12.69 -19.90 -2.45
C PRO A 465 -13.41 -21.19 -2.06
N ALA A 466 -14.46 -21.60 -2.74
CA ALA A 466 -15.34 -22.73 -2.42
C ALA A 466 -15.98 -22.63 -1.02
N ALA A 467 -16.40 -21.43 -0.65
CA ALA A 467 -16.98 -21.07 0.65
C ALA A 467 -18.36 -20.40 0.47
N VAL A 468 -19.10 -20.29 1.57
CA VAL A 468 -20.37 -19.53 1.59
C VAL A 468 -20.10 -18.06 1.21
N GLY A 469 -20.85 -17.56 0.23
CA GLY A 469 -20.69 -16.20 -0.28
C GLY A 469 -20.28 -16.17 -1.75
N ASN A 470 -19.50 -15.17 -2.12
CA ASN A 470 -19.04 -14.98 -3.50
C ASN A 470 -17.87 -15.93 -3.82
N ASN A 471 -17.99 -16.64 -4.93
CA ASN A 471 -16.99 -17.55 -5.46
C ASN A 471 -16.67 -17.18 -6.90
N SER A 472 -15.41 -17.30 -7.28
CA SER A 472 -14.98 -17.21 -8.67
C SER A 472 -14.91 -18.60 -9.29
N LEU A 473 -15.41 -18.72 -10.50
CA LEU A 473 -15.48 -19.96 -11.27
C LEU A 473 -14.59 -19.81 -12.49
N HIS A 474 -13.61 -20.70 -12.66
CA HIS A 474 -12.77 -20.77 -13.84
C HIS A 474 -13.05 -22.05 -14.61
N LEU A 475 -13.23 -21.94 -15.90
CA LEU A 475 -13.55 -23.04 -16.81
C LEU A 475 -12.50 -23.11 -17.93
N TYR A 476 -11.82 -24.24 -18.05
CA TYR A 476 -10.84 -24.48 -19.11
C TYR A 476 -11.26 -25.71 -19.94
N ALA A 477 -11.41 -25.53 -21.25
CA ALA A 477 -11.79 -26.60 -22.15
C ALA A 477 -10.58 -27.17 -22.90
N TYR A 478 -10.47 -28.49 -22.86
CA TYR A 478 -9.40 -29.24 -23.55
C TYR A 478 -9.97 -30.39 -24.37
N THR A 479 -9.20 -30.84 -25.35
CA THR A 479 -9.41 -32.14 -26.00
C THR A 479 -8.98 -33.28 -25.06
N PRO A 480 -9.36 -34.54 -25.30
CA PRO A 480 -8.87 -35.69 -24.52
C PRO A 480 -7.33 -35.82 -24.54
N ASP A 481 -6.66 -35.30 -25.55
CA ASP A 481 -5.20 -35.22 -25.67
C ASP A 481 -4.60 -34.02 -24.97
N ASN A 482 -5.36 -33.34 -24.08
CA ASN A 482 -4.96 -32.17 -23.29
C ASN A 482 -4.51 -30.95 -24.13
N LYS A 483 -5.07 -30.77 -25.34
CA LYS A 483 -4.85 -29.57 -26.16
C LYS A 483 -5.99 -28.57 -25.94
N PRO A 484 -5.74 -27.24 -25.92
CA PRO A 484 -6.78 -26.25 -25.83
C PRO A 484 -7.89 -26.46 -26.86
N LEU A 485 -9.15 -26.52 -26.42
CA LEU A 485 -10.33 -26.71 -27.22
C LEU A 485 -11.08 -25.40 -27.38
N PRO A 486 -11.15 -24.78 -28.55
CA PRO A 486 -11.90 -23.54 -28.75
C PRO A 486 -13.39 -23.74 -28.48
N VAL A 487 -13.98 -22.84 -27.68
CA VAL A 487 -15.40 -22.85 -27.28
C VAL A 487 -16.09 -21.61 -27.84
N VAL A 488 -17.23 -21.87 -28.51
CA VAL A 488 -18.05 -20.81 -29.10
C VAL A 488 -18.97 -20.17 -28.05
N GLU A 489 -19.53 -21.03 -27.18
CA GLU A 489 -20.49 -20.56 -26.15
C GLU A 489 -20.33 -21.35 -24.86
N TRP A 490 -20.36 -20.61 -23.73
CA TRP A 490 -20.27 -21.12 -22.39
C TRP A 490 -21.56 -20.84 -21.62
N THR A 491 -22.09 -21.83 -20.90
CA THR A 491 -23.19 -21.65 -19.97
C THR A 491 -22.90 -22.41 -18.68
N ALA A 492 -23.16 -21.81 -17.54
CA ALA A 492 -23.05 -22.47 -16.24
C ALA A 492 -24.24 -22.14 -15.35
N SER A 493 -24.61 -23.11 -14.50
CA SER A 493 -25.60 -22.91 -13.44
C SER A 493 -25.23 -23.68 -12.20
N ALA A 494 -25.65 -23.18 -11.02
CA ALA A 494 -25.42 -23.78 -9.72
C ALA A 494 -26.75 -23.95 -9.00
N ALA A 495 -27.01 -25.13 -8.39
CA ALA A 495 -28.20 -25.43 -7.62
C ALA A 495 -27.84 -26.13 -6.30
N LEU A 496 -28.67 -25.99 -5.27
CA LEU A 496 -28.54 -26.76 -4.02
C LEU A 496 -29.85 -27.54 -3.76
N PRO A 497 -30.02 -28.71 -4.40
CA PRO A 497 -31.27 -29.48 -4.32
C PRO A 497 -31.65 -29.89 -2.89
N ALA A 498 -30.66 -30.19 -2.05
CA ALA A 498 -30.87 -30.59 -0.65
C ALA A 498 -31.58 -29.51 0.19
N LYS A 499 -31.54 -28.23 -0.27
CA LYS A 499 -32.17 -27.08 0.38
C LYS A 499 -33.19 -26.37 -0.50
N ASN A 500 -33.67 -27.01 -1.57
CA ASN A 500 -34.63 -26.49 -2.54
C ASN A 500 -34.21 -25.14 -3.18
N ILE A 501 -32.92 -24.95 -3.42
CA ILE A 501 -32.41 -23.81 -4.19
C ILE A 501 -32.41 -24.19 -5.67
N GLU A 502 -33.26 -23.49 -6.44
CA GLU A 502 -33.38 -23.60 -7.89
C GLU A 502 -32.05 -23.23 -8.59
N PRO A 503 -31.82 -23.72 -9.83
CA PRO A 503 -30.60 -23.38 -10.57
C PRO A 503 -30.43 -21.86 -10.75
N ILE A 504 -29.33 -21.35 -10.26
CA ILE A 504 -28.87 -19.95 -10.42
C ILE A 504 -27.95 -19.91 -11.64
N GLU A 505 -28.24 -19.08 -12.63
CA GLU A 505 -27.34 -18.88 -13.75
C GLU A 505 -26.08 -18.14 -13.30
N VAL A 506 -24.91 -18.64 -13.77
CA VAL A 506 -23.61 -18.03 -13.53
C VAL A 506 -23.20 -17.26 -14.78
N PRO A 507 -23.14 -15.92 -14.72
CA PRO A 507 -22.65 -15.13 -15.85
C PRO A 507 -21.19 -15.47 -16.14
N LEU A 508 -20.89 -15.88 -17.38
CA LEU A 508 -19.54 -16.25 -17.79
C LEU A 508 -18.96 -15.21 -18.76
N LEU A 509 -17.73 -14.78 -18.49
CA LEU A 509 -16.96 -13.92 -19.34
C LEU A 509 -15.86 -14.77 -20.03
N ARG A 510 -15.86 -14.80 -21.36
CA ARG A 510 -14.81 -15.45 -22.14
C ARG A 510 -13.52 -14.64 -22.09
N ILE A 511 -12.44 -15.25 -21.59
CA ILE A 511 -11.10 -14.65 -21.50
C ILE A 511 -10.25 -15.03 -22.72
N THR A 512 -10.27 -16.31 -23.08
CA THR A 512 -9.63 -16.83 -24.28
C THR A 512 -10.57 -17.78 -25.03
N ASP A 513 -10.13 -18.34 -26.14
CA ASP A 513 -10.94 -19.28 -26.89
C ASP A 513 -11.29 -20.57 -26.13
N PHE A 514 -10.52 -20.93 -25.12
CA PHE A 514 -10.68 -22.15 -24.31
C PHE A 514 -10.85 -21.88 -22.80
N HIS A 515 -10.91 -20.60 -22.37
CA HIS A 515 -11.02 -20.22 -20.97
C HIS A 515 -12.13 -19.19 -20.76
N ALA A 516 -13.00 -19.45 -19.79
CA ALA A 516 -14.02 -18.52 -19.30
C ALA A 516 -13.96 -18.39 -17.77
N ILE A 517 -14.37 -17.23 -17.27
CA ILE A 517 -14.51 -16.97 -15.84
C ILE A 517 -15.92 -16.48 -15.51
N GLY A 518 -16.38 -16.72 -14.29
CA GLY A 518 -17.64 -16.19 -13.78
C GLY A 518 -17.62 -16.06 -12.27
N ASP A 519 -18.47 -15.17 -11.76
CA ASP A 519 -18.68 -15.00 -10.32
C ASP A 519 -20.04 -15.59 -9.95
N VAL A 520 -20.07 -16.43 -8.91
CA VAL A 520 -21.27 -17.07 -8.39
C VAL A 520 -21.38 -16.86 -6.89
N ALA A 521 -22.53 -16.34 -6.43
CA ALA A 521 -22.85 -16.23 -5.03
C ALA A 521 -23.51 -17.53 -4.56
N LEU A 522 -22.85 -18.27 -3.65
CA LEU A 522 -23.33 -19.50 -3.05
C LEU A 522 -23.75 -19.21 -1.58
N PRO A 523 -25.03 -18.88 -1.32
CA PRO A 523 -25.45 -18.26 -0.05
C PRO A 523 -25.49 -19.23 1.13
N GLN A 524 -25.32 -20.53 0.92
CA GLN A 524 -25.41 -21.55 1.97
C GLN A 524 -24.36 -22.64 1.79
N ALA A 525 -23.85 -23.17 2.92
CA ALA A 525 -23.01 -24.35 2.93
C ALA A 525 -23.81 -25.60 2.50
N GLY A 526 -23.13 -26.50 1.81
CA GLY A 526 -23.70 -27.77 1.34
C GLY A 526 -23.12 -28.22 0.00
N ASP A 527 -23.66 -29.34 -0.52
CA ASP A 527 -23.20 -29.96 -1.76
C ASP A 527 -23.96 -29.35 -2.96
N TRP A 528 -23.33 -28.37 -3.58
CA TRP A 528 -23.87 -27.67 -4.73
C TRP A 528 -23.67 -28.46 -6.02
N ALA A 529 -24.76 -28.67 -6.76
CA ALA A 529 -24.73 -29.25 -8.10
C ALA A 529 -24.49 -28.16 -9.14
N LEU A 530 -23.32 -28.22 -9.80
CA LEU A 530 -22.99 -27.31 -10.88
C LEU A 530 -23.16 -28.03 -12.22
N ARG A 531 -23.74 -27.33 -13.18
CA ARG A 531 -23.94 -27.81 -14.55
C ARG A 531 -23.28 -26.83 -15.52
N PHE A 532 -22.46 -27.37 -16.41
CA PHE A 532 -21.75 -26.62 -17.44
C PHE A 532 -22.21 -27.11 -18.80
N THR A 533 -22.41 -26.17 -19.71
CA THR A 533 -22.66 -26.48 -21.12
C THR A 533 -21.61 -25.75 -21.96
N VAL A 534 -20.91 -26.52 -22.74
CA VAL A 534 -19.80 -26.06 -23.62
C VAL A 534 -20.19 -26.39 -25.06
N ARG A 535 -20.32 -25.35 -25.89
CA ARG A 535 -20.59 -25.50 -27.32
C ARG A 535 -19.32 -25.19 -28.11
N THR A 536 -18.81 -26.17 -28.83
CA THR A 536 -17.55 -26.06 -29.60
C THR A 536 -17.76 -25.83 -31.10
N SER A 537 -18.97 -26.18 -31.60
CA SER A 537 -19.38 -25.89 -32.97
C SER A 537 -20.91 -25.72 -33.04
N ASP A 538 -21.46 -25.56 -34.24
CA ASP A 538 -22.91 -25.47 -34.45
C ASP A 538 -23.67 -26.76 -34.10
N ILE A 539 -22.97 -27.89 -34.13
CA ILE A 539 -23.55 -29.23 -33.90
C ILE A 539 -22.99 -29.93 -32.67
N ASP A 540 -21.83 -29.48 -32.16
CA ASP A 540 -21.19 -30.13 -31.00
C ASP A 540 -21.43 -29.35 -29.73
N ARG A 541 -22.10 -30.00 -28.78
CA ARG A 541 -22.44 -29.48 -27.47
C ARG A 541 -22.20 -30.54 -26.38
N ALA A 542 -21.39 -30.23 -25.41
CA ALA A 542 -21.18 -31.09 -24.24
C ALA A 542 -21.83 -30.48 -23.00
N THR A 543 -22.54 -31.30 -22.22
CA THR A 543 -23.06 -30.93 -20.89
C THR A 543 -22.38 -31.78 -19.85
N LEU A 544 -21.77 -31.12 -18.85
CA LEU A 544 -21.01 -31.74 -17.78
C LEU A 544 -21.59 -31.29 -16.44
N THR A 545 -21.55 -32.15 -15.45
CA THR A 545 -22.04 -31.84 -14.09
C THR A 545 -21.04 -32.27 -13.05
N MET A 546 -20.93 -31.48 -11.99
CA MET A 546 -20.15 -31.82 -10.80
C MET A 546 -20.90 -31.44 -9.53
N THR A 547 -20.45 -32.01 -8.42
CA THR A 547 -20.86 -31.58 -7.08
C THR A 547 -19.70 -30.93 -6.38
N ALA A 548 -19.91 -29.70 -5.86
CA ALA A 548 -18.93 -28.97 -5.07
C ALA A 548 -19.43 -28.82 -3.65
N SER A 549 -18.65 -29.30 -2.67
CA SER A 549 -18.93 -29.12 -1.25
C SER A 549 -18.47 -27.72 -0.84
N ILE A 550 -19.41 -26.87 -0.49
CA ILE A 550 -19.19 -25.48 -0.04
C ILE A 550 -19.30 -25.45 1.48
N THR A 551 -18.26 -24.94 2.15
CA THR A 551 -18.15 -24.92 3.63
C THR A 551 -18.27 -23.52 4.22
#